data_d3c88cc3f4a89dc4b49afd68279393e2
#
_entry.id   d3c88cc3f4a89dc4b49afd68279393e2
#
_cell.length_a   1.000
_cell.length_b   1.000
_cell.length_c   1.000
_cell.angle_alpha   90.00
_cell.angle_beta   90.00
_cell.angle_gamma   90.00
#
_symmetry.space_group_name_H-M   'P 1'
#
loop_
_entity.id
_entity.type
_entity.pdbx_description
1 polymer ?
#
loop_
_entity_poly.entity_id
_entity_poly.type
_entity_poly.pdbx_seq_one_letter_code
_entity_poly.pdbx_strand_id
1 'polypeptide(L)'
;MFRKSVYSLAALIAGVGATLGGAGTAAQAVADVPTTKAACVTNAKLVPSCNVLWGAAAGGFTKAPRDQELRTWEKLSGRTSTIFHTYHKGDEKFPTAAETAMARDPKNPRILLLNWKVEYGSNWAAVAAGKLDKRIDTFAARVKSTFPEKFFLVLNHEPEDDVRPAAGSGMTAKDFRASYRHVIQRLRAKGVTNAVSVVAYMGNEKWMAQSWWKDLYPGDDVVDWMGLDSYVSSEKNYYHAGLFGDLLDRKAPKGMGFYDWSVKNHPGKPIMVAEWGVYHRRGIVTDKSAQFNSVLPELAKRPQIKAIVYFDTKNDATGDRDISINSSAKSLSSFRRLAANPLFNVQVR
;
A
#
# COMPACT_ATOMS: atom_id res chain seq x y z
N MET A 1 34.44 -7.01 53.94
CA MET A 1 35.90 -6.90 53.80
C MET A 1 36.19 -5.83 52.77
N PHE A 2 36.45 -4.58 53.25
CA PHE A 2 37.66 -3.80 53.15
C PHE A 2 38.44 -3.96 51.82
N ARG A 3 38.70 -2.91 51.02
CA ARG A 3 39.53 -1.73 51.33
C ARG A 3 39.28 -0.57 50.36
N LYS A 4 39.22 0.64 50.98
CA LYS A 4 39.46 1.96 50.41
C LYS A 4 40.96 2.14 50.12
N SER A 5 41.31 3.00 49.18
CA SER A 5 42.53 3.80 49.24
C SER A 5 42.36 5.11 48.52
N VAL A 6 42.57 6.17 49.29
CA VAL A 6 42.64 7.58 48.93
C VAL A 6 44.17 7.93 48.96
N TYR A 7 44.61 8.91 48.19
CA TYR A 7 45.76 9.86 48.40
C TYR A 7 45.85 10.71 47.11
N SER A 8 46.00 11.93 47.11
CA SER A 8 46.30 13.13 47.92
C SER A 8 47.01 14.13 47.02
N LEU A 9 46.56 15.33 47.14
CA LEU A 9 47.08 16.68 46.80
C LEU A 9 48.59 16.83 46.61
N ALA A 10 49.00 17.70 45.66
CA ALA A 10 50.07 18.66 45.85
C ALA A 10 49.83 19.94 45.03
N ALA A 11 49.71 21.04 45.69
CA ALA A 11 49.69 22.40 45.17
C ALA A 11 51.09 22.94 45.04
N LEU A 12 51.38 23.76 44.04
CA LEU A 12 52.51 24.73 44.09
C LEU A 12 52.08 26.01 43.34
N ILE A 13 52.19 27.09 44.09
CA ILE A 13 51.95 28.48 43.72
C ILE A 13 53.31 29.06 43.27
N ALA A 14 53.30 29.84 42.18
CA ALA A 14 53.92 31.18 42.11
C ALA A 14 54.13 31.65 40.66
N GLY A 15 53.82 32.90 40.40
CA GLY A 15 54.46 33.72 39.40
C GLY A 15 53.51 34.68 38.67
N VAL A 16 53.44 35.92 39.23
CA VAL A 16 52.71 37.05 38.60
C VAL A 16 53.51 37.58 37.43
N GLY A 17 52.77 37.80 36.30
CA GLY A 17 53.26 38.53 35.12
C GLY A 17 52.06 39.09 34.34
N ALA A 18 51.75 40.35 34.59
CA ALA A 18 50.70 41.09 33.87
C ALA A 18 51.24 41.56 32.50
N THR A 19 50.59 41.16 31.43
CA THR A 19 50.66 41.89 30.13
C THR A 19 49.26 42.06 29.61
N LEU A 20 48.88 43.32 29.48
CA LEU A 20 47.67 43.75 28.78
C LEU A 20 47.79 43.43 27.27
N GLY A 21 46.89 42.60 26.78
CA GLY A 21 46.78 42.27 25.35
C GLY A 21 45.37 41.90 24.99
N GLY A 22 44.78 42.62 24.06
CA GLY A 22 43.40 42.71 23.61
C GLY A 22 42.60 41.43 23.54
N ALA A 23 41.39 41.48 24.08
CA ALA A 23 40.38 40.47 23.96
C ALA A 23 39.81 40.42 22.54
N GLY A 24 40.40 39.58 21.70
CA GLY A 24 39.75 39.09 20.49
C GLY A 24 38.82 37.95 20.83
N THR A 25 37.52 38.16 20.84
CA THR A 25 36.52 37.09 20.94
C THR A 25 36.60 36.26 19.65
N ALA A 26 37.31 35.14 19.67
CA ALA A 26 37.21 34.12 18.67
C ALA A 26 35.79 33.51 18.71
N ALA A 27 34.89 33.96 17.86
CA ALA A 27 33.64 33.29 17.60
C ALA A 27 33.99 31.90 17.06
N GLN A 28 33.80 30.87 17.88
CA GLN A 28 33.81 29.48 17.38
C GLN A 28 32.62 29.35 16.42
N ALA A 29 32.91 29.29 15.11
CA ALA A 29 31.95 28.86 14.11
C ALA A 29 31.61 27.40 14.45
N VAL A 30 30.42 27.20 15.00
CA VAL A 30 29.80 25.87 15.07
C VAL A 30 29.54 25.49 13.62
N ALA A 31 30.35 24.60 13.10
CA ALA A 31 30.07 24.02 11.78
C ALA A 31 28.73 23.29 11.87
N ASP A 32 27.73 23.82 11.21
CA ASP A 32 26.49 23.11 10.96
C ASP A 32 26.83 21.83 10.21
N VAL A 33 26.87 20.69 10.94
CA VAL A 33 26.93 19.38 10.34
C VAL A 33 25.59 19.19 9.64
N PRO A 34 25.54 19.11 8.30
CA PRO A 34 24.28 18.89 7.61
C PRO A 34 23.76 17.52 8.05
N THR A 35 22.71 17.51 8.85
CA THR A 35 21.97 16.29 9.18
C THR A 35 21.31 15.81 7.90
N THR A 36 21.99 14.96 7.14
CA THR A 36 21.39 14.27 6.02
C THR A 36 20.24 13.43 6.57
N LYS A 37 19.00 13.86 6.29
CA LYS A 37 17.81 13.13 6.69
C LYS A 37 17.91 11.72 6.11
N ALA A 38 17.90 10.70 6.97
CA ALA A 38 18.02 9.31 6.54
C ALA A 38 16.98 9.00 5.47
N ALA A 39 17.40 8.29 4.41
CA ALA A 39 16.50 7.92 3.33
C ALA A 39 15.36 7.03 3.86
N CYS A 40 14.13 7.31 3.41
CA CYS A 40 12.98 6.45 3.64
C CYS A 40 13.13 5.15 2.86
N VAL A 41 13.27 4.04 3.55
CA VAL A 41 13.46 2.71 2.96
C VAL A 41 12.44 1.71 3.52
N THR A 42 12.16 0.65 2.78
CA THR A 42 11.25 -0.41 3.23
C THR A 42 11.97 -1.46 4.08
N ASN A 43 11.24 -2.05 5.04
CA ASN A 43 11.72 -3.20 5.81
C ASN A 43 11.39 -4.54 5.10
N ALA A 44 11.63 -5.67 5.76
CA ALA A 44 11.37 -7.01 5.23
C ALA A 44 9.88 -7.28 4.89
N LYS A 45 8.94 -6.51 5.44
CA LYS A 45 7.51 -6.55 5.14
C LYS A 45 7.08 -5.41 4.22
N LEU A 46 8.03 -4.77 3.55
CA LEU A 46 7.82 -3.63 2.66
C LEU A 46 7.17 -2.40 3.35
N VAL A 47 7.22 -2.32 4.68
CA VAL A 47 6.74 -1.15 5.42
C VAL A 47 7.81 -0.07 5.34
N PRO A 48 7.51 1.14 4.83
CA PRO A 48 8.47 2.22 4.76
C PRO A 48 8.80 2.76 6.17
N SER A 49 10.07 3.05 6.42
CA SER A 49 10.56 3.59 7.70
C SER A 49 10.02 4.99 8.01
N CYS A 50 9.66 5.72 6.99
CA CYS A 50 8.97 7.01 7.01
C CYS A 50 8.17 7.15 5.70
N ASN A 51 7.34 8.19 5.54
CA ASN A 51 6.62 8.45 4.31
C ASN A 51 5.57 7.37 3.95
N VAL A 52 5.04 7.44 2.73
CA VAL A 52 3.98 6.58 2.20
C VAL A 52 4.38 6.11 0.80
N LEU A 53 4.26 4.83 0.53
CA LEU A 53 4.47 4.26 -0.80
C LEU A 53 3.40 4.79 -1.77
N TRP A 54 3.83 5.13 -2.97
CA TRP A 54 3.00 5.66 -4.04
C TRP A 54 2.93 4.69 -5.20
N GLY A 55 1.71 4.35 -5.67
CA GLY A 55 1.53 3.41 -6.75
C GLY A 55 0.34 3.69 -7.64
N ALA A 56 0.25 2.90 -8.71
CA ALA A 56 -0.92 2.87 -9.57
C ALA A 56 -1.17 1.50 -10.22
N ALA A 57 -2.47 1.24 -10.46
CA ALA A 57 -3.00 0.29 -11.42
C ALA A 57 -3.55 1.10 -12.61
N ALA A 58 -2.69 1.37 -13.59
CA ALA A 58 -3.06 2.22 -14.71
C ALA A 58 -3.66 1.43 -15.87
N GLY A 59 -4.60 2.06 -16.59
CA GLY A 59 -5.25 1.51 -17.76
C GLY A 59 -6.24 0.38 -17.44
N GLY A 60 -6.88 0.40 -16.28
CA GLY A 60 -7.87 -0.60 -15.89
C GLY A 60 -8.90 -0.86 -16.98
N PHE A 61 -9.30 -2.13 -17.17
CA PHE A 61 -10.28 -2.60 -18.15
C PHE A 61 -9.93 -2.34 -19.63
N THR A 62 -8.70 -1.88 -19.94
CA THR A 62 -8.20 -1.79 -21.32
C THR A 62 -7.44 -3.06 -21.71
N LYS A 63 -7.19 -3.24 -23.02
CA LYS A 63 -6.34 -4.33 -23.54
C LYS A 63 -4.87 -3.93 -23.69
N ALA A 64 -4.52 -2.69 -23.37
CA ALA A 64 -3.17 -2.18 -23.48
C ALA A 64 -2.22 -2.84 -22.47
N PRO A 65 -0.92 -2.99 -22.79
CA PRO A 65 0.07 -3.53 -21.87
C PRO A 65 0.17 -2.67 -20.59
N ARG A 66 0.10 -3.29 -19.42
CA ARG A 66 0.05 -2.59 -18.12
C ARG A 66 1.29 -1.75 -17.83
N ASP A 67 2.45 -2.20 -18.26
CA ASP A 67 3.71 -1.47 -18.12
C ASP A 67 3.71 -0.16 -18.94
N GLN A 68 3.15 -0.18 -20.15
CA GLN A 68 3.01 1.01 -20.99
C GLN A 68 1.99 1.99 -20.42
N GLU A 69 0.85 1.48 -19.93
CA GLU A 69 -0.16 2.29 -19.26
C GLU A 69 0.41 2.96 -18.00
N LEU A 70 1.18 2.22 -17.17
CA LEU A 70 1.83 2.81 -16.01
C LEU A 70 2.80 3.91 -16.40
N ARG A 71 3.67 3.69 -17.40
CA ARG A 71 4.62 4.72 -17.87
C ARG A 71 3.89 5.95 -18.41
N THR A 72 2.75 5.77 -19.07
CA THR A 72 1.91 6.88 -19.55
C THR A 72 1.32 7.65 -18.37
N TRP A 73 0.80 6.94 -17.37
CA TRP A 73 0.26 7.54 -16.16
C TRP A 73 1.34 8.28 -15.34
N GLU A 74 2.55 7.73 -15.24
CA GLU A 74 3.70 8.38 -14.59
C GLU A 74 4.07 9.71 -15.26
N LYS A 75 4.07 9.75 -16.61
CA LYS A 75 4.27 11.00 -17.37
C LYS A 75 3.16 12.02 -17.12
N LEU A 76 1.90 11.55 -17.05
CA LEU A 76 0.75 12.41 -16.76
C LEU A 76 0.80 12.96 -15.33
N SER A 77 1.05 12.12 -14.35
CA SER A 77 1.11 12.49 -12.94
C SER A 77 2.34 13.32 -12.58
N GLY A 78 3.42 13.22 -13.38
CA GLY A 78 4.71 13.84 -13.11
C GLY A 78 5.52 13.12 -12.03
N ARG A 79 5.15 11.88 -11.67
CA ARG A 79 5.84 11.07 -10.65
C ARG A 79 5.97 9.61 -11.05
N THR A 80 7.15 9.05 -10.87
CA THR A 80 7.40 7.61 -10.95
C THR A 80 6.76 6.89 -9.77
N SER A 81 6.08 5.79 -10.03
CA SER A 81 5.48 4.92 -9.02
C SER A 81 6.52 4.08 -8.30
N THR A 82 6.39 3.92 -6.99
CA THR A 82 7.11 2.91 -6.22
C THR A 82 6.41 1.56 -6.23
N ILE A 83 5.09 1.53 -6.48
CA ILE A 83 4.30 0.31 -6.62
C ILE A 83 3.73 0.22 -8.04
N PHE A 84 3.93 -0.93 -8.68
CA PHE A 84 3.26 -1.32 -9.92
C PHE A 84 2.23 -2.39 -9.62
N HIS A 85 0.95 -2.07 -9.80
CA HIS A 85 -0.17 -2.94 -9.48
C HIS A 85 -0.74 -3.61 -10.73
N THR A 86 -0.87 -4.94 -10.69
CA THR A 86 -1.41 -5.77 -11.78
C THR A 86 -2.28 -6.90 -11.25
N TYR A 87 -3.07 -7.51 -12.15
CA TYR A 87 -4.10 -8.50 -11.82
C TYR A 87 -3.91 -9.77 -12.62
N HIS A 88 -4.02 -10.92 -11.94
CA HIS A 88 -3.86 -12.26 -12.49
C HIS A 88 -4.99 -13.19 -12.00
N LYS A 89 -5.24 -14.23 -12.76
CA LYS A 89 -6.26 -15.23 -12.41
C LYS A 89 -5.84 -16.63 -12.84
N GLY A 90 -6.30 -17.61 -12.11
CA GLY A 90 -6.11 -19.02 -12.43
C GLY A 90 -4.66 -19.41 -12.64
N ASP A 91 -4.39 -20.01 -13.80
CA ASP A 91 -3.10 -20.57 -14.17
C ASP A 91 -2.21 -19.61 -14.98
N GLU A 92 -2.53 -18.32 -14.97
CA GLU A 92 -1.68 -17.28 -15.60
C GLU A 92 -0.27 -17.32 -15.01
N LYS A 93 0.72 -17.11 -15.89
CA LYS A 93 2.14 -17.13 -15.50
C LYS A 93 2.60 -15.73 -15.14
N PHE A 94 2.78 -15.46 -13.86
CA PHE A 94 3.26 -14.19 -13.32
C PHE A 94 4.27 -14.40 -12.18
N PRO A 95 5.14 -13.41 -11.81
CA PRO A 95 5.33 -12.17 -12.56
C PRO A 95 5.67 -12.42 -14.02
N THR A 96 5.15 -11.57 -14.90
CA THR A 96 5.46 -11.58 -16.33
C THR A 96 6.85 -11.00 -16.60
N ALA A 97 7.35 -11.14 -17.82
CA ALA A 97 8.62 -10.52 -18.21
C ALA A 97 8.53 -8.97 -18.12
N ALA A 98 7.39 -8.38 -18.51
CA ALA A 98 7.17 -6.93 -18.42
C ALA A 98 7.14 -6.46 -16.96
N GLU A 99 6.44 -7.15 -16.06
CA GLU A 99 6.42 -6.83 -14.63
C GLU A 99 7.81 -6.94 -14.00
N THR A 100 8.54 -8.01 -14.32
CA THR A 100 9.91 -8.20 -13.86
C THR A 100 10.83 -7.07 -14.34
N ALA A 101 10.71 -6.66 -15.62
CA ALA A 101 11.49 -5.56 -16.17
C ALA A 101 11.15 -4.22 -15.49
N MET A 102 9.87 -3.99 -15.16
CA MET A 102 9.45 -2.79 -14.41
C MET A 102 9.98 -2.80 -12.97
N ALA A 103 9.99 -3.95 -12.31
CA ALA A 103 10.53 -4.08 -10.95
C ALA A 103 12.06 -3.86 -10.92
N ARG A 104 12.77 -4.30 -11.95
CA ARG A 104 14.24 -4.24 -12.07
C ARG A 104 14.75 -3.05 -12.86
N ASP A 105 13.90 -2.08 -13.18
CA ASP A 105 14.35 -0.86 -13.87
C ASP A 105 15.42 -0.17 -13.03
N PRO A 106 16.68 -0.05 -13.51
CA PRO A 106 17.79 0.43 -12.69
C PRO A 106 17.67 1.91 -12.30
N LYS A 107 16.88 2.69 -13.06
CA LYS A 107 16.62 4.09 -12.74
C LYS A 107 15.41 4.25 -11.81
N ASN A 108 14.44 3.38 -11.94
CA ASN A 108 13.15 3.48 -11.27
C ASN A 108 12.67 2.09 -10.83
N PRO A 109 13.33 1.43 -9.88
CA PRO A 109 12.89 0.12 -9.39
C PRO A 109 11.51 0.23 -8.73
N ARG A 110 10.67 -0.78 -8.92
CA ARG A 110 9.31 -0.81 -8.38
C ARG A 110 9.04 -2.08 -7.59
N ILE A 111 8.23 -1.96 -6.57
CA ILE A 111 7.63 -3.09 -5.88
C ILE A 111 6.42 -3.54 -6.70
N LEU A 112 6.30 -4.82 -7.02
CA LEU A 112 5.09 -5.34 -7.63
C LEU A 112 4.01 -5.51 -6.56
N LEU A 113 2.77 -5.13 -6.90
CA LEU A 113 1.55 -5.49 -6.19
C LEU A 113 0.75 -6.39 -7.14
N LEU A 114 0.69 -7.67 -6.82
CA LEU A 114 0.13 -8.70 -7.68
C LEU A 114 -1.17 -9.23 -7.06
N ASN A 115 -2.30 -8.93 -7.70
CA ASN A 115 -3.58 -9.54 -7.34
C ASN A 115 -3.71 -10.89 -8.06
N TRP A 116 -4.16 -11.92 -7.33
CA TRP A 116 -4.36 -13.25 -7.88
C TRP A 116 -5.69 -13.88 -7.45
N LYS A 117 -6.60 -14.08 -8.41
CA LYS A 117 -7.80 -14.91 -8.20
C LYS A 117 -7.42 -16.38 -8.38
N VAL A 118 -7.02 -17.00 -7.27
CA VAL A 118 -6.54 -18.39 -7.24
C VAL A 118 -7.64 -19.37 -7.61
N GLU A 119 -8.87 -19.13 -7.14
CA GLU A 119 -10.05 -19.98 -7.34
C GLU A 119 -10.63 -19.89 -8.74
N TYR A 120 -10.13 -19.03 -9.62
CA TYR A 120 -10.70 -18.83 -10.95
C TYR A 120 -11.00 -20.15 -11.68
N GLY A 121 -12.27 -20.33 -12.09
CA GLY A 121 -12.77 -21.58 -12.65
C GLY A 121 -13.13 -22.65 -11.61
N SER A 122 -13.13 -22.29 -10.29
CA SER A 122 -13.46 -23.17 -9.17
C SER A 122 -14.13 -22.38 -8.04
N ASN A 123 -13.83 -22.68 -6.78
CA ASN A 123 -14.32 -21.96 -5.60
C ASN A 123 -13.31 -22.00 -4.44
N TRP A 124 -13.52 -21.15 -3.42
CA TRP A 124 -12.63 -21.07 -2.26
C TRP A 124 -12.55 -22.36 -1.44
N ALA A 125 -13.67 -23.08 -1.28
CA ALA A 125 -13.66 -24.37 -0.57
C ALA A 125 -12.76 -25.39 -1.26
N ALA A 126 -12.73 -25.40 -2.60
CA ALA A 126 -11.84 -26.27 -3.37
C ALA A 126 -10.37 -25.89 -3.20
N VAL A 127 -10.06 -24.58 -3.14
CA VAL A 127 -8.71 -24.12 -2.82
C VAL A 127 -8.30 -24.57 -1.43
N ALA A 128 -9.15 -24.33 -0.42
CA ALA A 128 -8.91 -24.73 0.97
C ALA A 128 -8.72 -26.24 1.15
N ALA A 129 -9.42 -27.05 0.34
CA ALA A 129 -9.29 -28.50 0.32
C ALA A 129 -8.07 -29.03 -0.48
N GLY A 130 -7.21 -28.13 -0.99
CA GLY A 130 -6.01 -28.51 -1.74
C GLY A 130 -6.24 -28.97 -3.18
N LYS A 131 -7.47 -28.86 -3.72
CA LYS A 131 -7.78 -29.28 -5.09
C LYS A 131 -7.05 -28.45 -6.16
N LEU A 132 -6.57 -27.27 -5.80
CA LEU A 132 -5.83 -26.37 -6.68
C LEU A 132 -4.33 -26.26 -6.31
N ASP A 133 -3.82 -27.19 -5.53
CA ASP A 133 -2.43 -27.20 -5.05
C ASP A 133 -1.40 -27.19 -6.18
N LYS A 134 -1.67 -27.87 -7.29
CA LYS A 134 -0.80 -27.84 -8.48
C LYS A 134 -0.62 -26.41 -9.02
N ARG A 135 -1.70 -25.61 -9.02
CA ARG A 135 -1.67 -24.19 -9.43
C ARG A 135 -0.76 -23.39 -8.51
N ILE A 136 -0.93 -23.55 -7.19
CA ILE A 136 -0.14 -22.85 -6.16
C ILE A 136 1.32 -23.26 -6.24
N ASP A 137 1.62 -24.55 -6.41
CA ASP A 137 2.98 -25.06 -6.54
C ASP A 137 3.69 -24.56 -7.80
N THR A 138 2.96 -24.46 -8.92
CA THR A 138 3.49 -23.89 -10.17
C THR A 138 3.87 -22.42 -10.00
N PHE A 139 3.03 -21.64 -9.34
CA PHE A 139 3.34 -20.25 -9.00
C PHE A 139 4.55 -20.16 -8.06
N ALA A 140 4.59 -20.99 -7.01
CA ALA A 140 5.71 -21.03 -6.07
C ALA A 140 7.05 -21.34 -6.77
N ALA A 141 7.08 -22.35 -7.63
CA ALA A 141 8.26 -22.73 -8.39
C ALA A 141 8.74 -21.57 -9.29
N ARG A 142 7.78 -20.91 -9.97
CA ARG A 142 8.08 -19.75 -10.83
C ARG A 142 8.68 -18.59 -10.05
N VAL A 143 8.04 -18.14 -8.97
CA VAL A 143 8.53 -17.02 -8.16
C VAL A 143 9.94 -17.31 -7.66
N LYS A 144 10.19 -18.51 -7.11
CA LYS A 144 11.51 -18.90 -6.61
C LYS A 144 12.60 -18.88 -7.68
N SER A 145 12.26 -19.28 -8.91
CA SER A 145 13.26 -19.35 -10.00
C SER A 145 13.46 -18.02 -10.72
N THR A 146 12.44 -17.14 -10.77
CA THR A 146 12.48 -15.98 -11.65
C THR A 146 12.41 -14.63 -10.94
N PHE A 147 11.86 -14.56 -9.72
CA PHE A 147 11.61 -13.31 -9.01
C PHE A 147 11.88 -13.41 -7.50
N PRO A 148 13.16 -13.36 -7.06
CA PRO A 148 13.53 -13.42 -5.64
C PRO A 148 13.26 -12.12 -4.88
N GLU A 149 12.95 -11.01 -5.56
CA GLU A 149 12.67 -9.72 -4.97
C GLU A 149 11.38 -9.76 -4.14
N LYS A 150 11.30 -8.91 -3.12
CA LYS A 150 10.07 -8.75 -2.33
C LYS A 150 8.96 -8.13 -3.15
N PHE A 151 7.74 -8.64 -2.98
CA PHE A 151 6.53 -8.12 -3.65
C PHE A 151 5.31 -8.29 -2.76
N PHE A 152 4.28 -7.49 -3.00
CA PHE A 152 2.97 -7.67 -2.39
C PHE A 152 2.15 -8.69 -3.16
N LEU A 153 1.49 -9.59 -2.43
CA LEU A 153 0.56 -10.56 -2.98
C LEU A 153 -0.83 -10.37 -2.36
N VAL A 154 -1.80 -10.03 -3.16
CA VAL A 154 -3.22 -9.98 -2.80
C VAL A 154 -3.91 -11.21 -3.35
N LEU A 155 -4.56 -11.98 -2.46
CA LEU A 155 -5.35 -13.14 -2.86
C LEU A 155 -6.83 -12.74 -2.88
N ASN A 156 -7.46 -12.85 -4.06
CA ASN A 156 -8.89 -12.57 -4.20
C ASN A 156 -9.28 -11.21 -3.58
N HIS A 157 -8.77 -10.11 -4.16
CA HIS A 157 -9.19 -8.77 -3.74
C HIS A 157 -10.71 -8.62 -3.77
N GLU A 158 -11.23 -7.74 -2.93
CA GLU A 158 -12.68 -7.48 -2.83
C GLU A 158 -13.51 -8.76 -2.58
N PRO A 159 -13.12 -9.62 -1.61
CA PRO A 159 -13.79 -10.90 -1.41
C PRO A 159 -15.28 -10.74 -1.04
N GLU A 160 -15.67 -9.59 -0.51
CA GLU A 160 -17.05 -9.29 -0.09
C GLU A 160 -18.03 -9.42 -1.25
N ASP A 161 -17.62 -9.03 -2.46
CA ASP A 161 -18.49 -9.05 -3.64
C ASP A 161 -18.71 -10.48 -4.18
N ASP A 162 -17.75 -11.37 -3.87
CA ASP A 162 -17.78 -12.78 -4.29
C ASP A 162 -18.45 -13.71 -3.23
N VAL A 163 -18.70 -13.22 -1.99
CA VAL A 163 -19.31 -14.02 -0.92
C VAL A 163 -20.72 -14.50 -1.30
N ARG A 164 -20.92 -15.80 -1.23
CA ARG A 164 -22.22 -16.46 -1.29
C ARG A 164 -22.54 -17.11 0.04
N PRO A 165 -23.39 -16.49 0.91
CA PRO A 165 -23.56 -16.91 2.30
C PRO A 165 -24.21 -18.29 2.48
N ALA A 166 -24.86 -18.83 1.44
CA ALA A 166 -25.53 -20.13 1.51
C ALA A 166 -24.54 -21.25 1.86
N ALA A 167 -24.89 -22.08 2.83
CA ALA A 167 -24.10 -23.25 3.19
C ALA A 167 -23.87 -24.17 1.98
N GLY A 168 -22.66 -24.67 1.82
CA GLY A 168 -22.30 -25.54 0.69
C GLY A 168 -22.03 -24.81 -0.63
N SER A 169 -22.13 -23.48 -0.68
CA SER A 169 -21.79 -22.70 -1.89
C SER A 169 -20.31 -22.82 -2.29
N GLY A 170 -19.43 -23.13 -1.34
CA GLY A 170 -17.99 -23.11 -1.50
C GLY A 170 -17.39 -21.70 -1.61
N MET A 171 -18.22 -20.67 -1.43
CA MET A 171 -17.85 -19.25 -1.54
C MET A 171 -18.32 -18.45 -0.31
N THR A 172 -18.43 -19.09 0.86
CA THR A 172 -18.73 -18.37 2.10
C THR A 172 -17.53 -17.57 2.60
N ALA A 173 -17.75 -16.63 3.50
CA ALA A 173 -16.66 -15.88 4.13
C ALA A 173 -15.66 -16.81 4.85
N LYS A 174 -16.13 -17.92 5.43
CA LYS A 174 -15.27 -18.93 6.05
C LYS A 174 -14.45 -19.71 5.01
N ASP A 175 -15.04 -19.99 3.84
CA ASP A 175 -14.30 -20.63 2.74
C ASP A 175 -13.20 -19.69 2.21
N PHE A 176 -13.46 -18.38 2.08
CA PHE A 176 -12.43 -17.40 1.74
C PHE A 176 -11.30 -17.41 2.76
N ARG A 177 -11.61 -17.30 4.05
CA ARG A 177 -10.63 -17.37 5.13
C ARG A 177 -9.76 -18.63 5.01
N ALA A 178 -10.38 -19.79 4.87
CA ALA A 178 -9.67 -21.06 4.77
C ALA A 178 -8.80 -21.15 3.51
N SER A 179 -9.32 -20.70 2.35
CA SER A 179 -8.60 -20.61 1.09
C SER A 179 -7.36 -19.72 1.20
N TYR A 180 -7.52 -18.50 1.72
CA TYR A 180 -6.41 -17.56 1.89
C TYR A 180 -5.31 -18.16 2.77
N ARG A 181 -5.67 -18.73 3.91
CA ARG A 181 -4.74 -19.41 4.82
C ARG A 181 -3.99 -20.54 4.13
N HIS A 182 -4.74 -21.41 3.43
CA HIS A 182 -4.16 -22.55 2.70
C HIS A 182 -3.11 -22.08 1.69
N VAL A 183 -3.42 -21.07 0.87
CA VAL A 183 -2.48 -20.56 -0.15
C VAL A 183 -1.22 -20.01 0.50
N ILE A 184 -1.33 -19.12 1.50
CA ILE A 184 -0.16 -18.50 2.13
C ILE A 184 0.69 -19.55 2.85
N GLN A 185 0.08 -20.46 3.59
CA GLN A 185 0.81 -21.53 4.29
C GLN A 185 1.51 -22.45 3.30
N ARG A 186 0.86 -22.82 2.18
CA ARG A 186 1.46 -23.63 1.14
C ARG A 186 2.63 -22.94 0.44
N LEU A 187 2.49 -21.67 0.09
CA LEU A 187 3.58 -20.87 -0.49
C LEU A 187 4.80 -20.85 0.44
N ARG A 188 4.58 -20.62 1.74
CA ARG A 188 5.65 -20.65 2.75
C ARG A 188 6.29 -22.05 2.85
N ALA A 189 5.50 -23.12 2.88
CA ALA A 189 5.99 -24.50 2.89
C ALA A 189 6.81 -24.86 1.63
N LYS A 190 6.50 -24.22 0.47
CA LYS A 190 7.28 -24.35 -0.76
C LYS A 190 8.50 -23.42 -0.81
N GLY A 191 8.78 -22.68 0.26
CA GLY A 191 9.95 -21.80 0.38
C GLY A 191 9.80 -20.43 -0.31
N VAL A 192 8.57 -19.97 -0.58
CA VAL A 192 8.30 -18.59 -1.01
C VAL A 192 8.28 -17.70 0.23
N THR A 193 9.39 -16.99 0.47
CA THR A 193 9.59 -16.11 1.64
C THR A 193 9.59 -14.63 1.28
N ASN A 194 9.47 -14.33 0.00
CA ASN A 194 9.53 -12.98 -0.55
C ASN A 194 8.15 -12.38 -0.88
N ALA A 195 7.07 -13.15 -0.82
CA ALA A 195 5.71 -12.65 -0.93
C ALA A 195 5.25 -12.03 0.40
N VAL A 196 4.89 -10.75 0.38
CA VAL A 196 4.27 -10.00 1.50
C VAL A 196 2.77 -10.03 1.28
N SER A 197 2.05 -10.70 2.17
CA SER A 197 0.62 -10.96 1.99
C SER A 197 -0.24 -9.75 2.36
N VAL A 198 -1.20 -9.43 1.51
CA VAL A 198 -2.18 -8.34 1.69
C VAL A 198 -3.58 -8.92 1.57
N VAL A 199 -4.45 -8.65 2.54
CA VAL A 199 -5.88 -8.88 2.39
C VAL A 199 -6.53 -7.55 2.01
N ALA A 200 -7.12 -7.46 0.81
CA ALA A 200 -7.72 -6.23 0.29
C ALA A 200 -9.24 -6.34 0.24
N TYR A 201 -9.91 -5.43 0.94
CA TYR A 201 -11.35 -5.35 1.09
C TYR A 201 -11.91 -4.14 0.34
N MET A 202 -13.17 -4.21 -0.11
CA MET A 202 -13.91 -3.01 -0.52
C MET A 202 -14.16 -2.07 0.65
N GLY A 203 -14.29 -2.60 1.87
CA GLY A 203 -14.62 -1.82 3.06
C GLY A 203 -15.93 -1.04 2.96
N ASN A 204 -16.84 -1.48 2.08
CA ASN A 204 -18.10 -0.79 1.83
C ASN A 204 -19.07 -1.05 2.99
N GLU A 205 -19.81 -0.01 3.41
CA GLU A 205 -20.72 -0.02 4.54
C GLU A 205 -21.76 -1.15 4.50
N LYS A 206 -22.26 -1.49 3.30
CA LYS A 206 -23.23 -2.58 3.10
C LYS A 206 -22.66 -3.96 3.42
N TRP A 207 -21.35 -4.14 3.14
CA TRP A 207 -20.66 -5.40 3.39
C TRP A 207 -20.19 -5.51 4.82
N MET A 208 -19.62 -4.43 5.37
CA MET A 208 -19.18 -4.39 6.77
C MET A 208 -20.34 -4.57 7.77
N ALA A 209 -21.59 -4.31 7.36
CA ALA A 209 -22.79 -4.56 8.13
C ALA A 209 -23.26 -6.03 8.11
N GLN A 210 -22.71 -6.87 7.24
CA GLN A 210 -23.11 -8.28 7.13
C GLN A 210 -22.62 -9.09 8.33
N SER A 211 -23.44 -10.04 8.77
CA SER A 211 -23.11 -10.94 9.90
C SER A 211 -21.85 -11.77 9.67
N TRP A 212 -21.56 -12.09 8.41
CA TRP A 212 -20.39 -12.87 8.01
C TRP A 212 -19.12 -12.04 7.81
N TRP A 213 -19.17 -10.70 7.87
CA TRP A 213 -18.00 -9.82 7.63
C TRP A 213 -16.76 -10.25 8.43
N LYS A 214 -16.95 -10.52 9.73
CA LYS A 214 -15.85 -10.92 10.61
C LYS A 214 -15.21 -12.26 10.25
N ASP A 215 -15.92 -13.09 9.49
CA ASP A 215 -15.43 -14.40 9.07
C ASP A 215 -14.48 -14.33 7.87
N LEU A 216 -14.41 -13.19 7.18
CA LEU A 216 -13.49 -12.99 6.06
C LEU A 216 -12.03 -12.92 6.51
N TYR A 217 -11.73 -12.36 7.67
CA TYR A 217 -10.34 -12.10 8.07
C TYR A 217 -9.54 -13.40 8.26
N PRO A 218 -8.41 -13.58 7.50
CA PRO A 218 -7.68 -14.85 7.51
C PRO A 218 -6.88 -15.12 8.79
N GLY A 219 -6.52 -14.11 9.55
CA GLY A 219 -5.70 -14.20 10.76
C GLY A 219 -4.34 -13.52 10.62
N ASP A 220 -3.84 -13.01 11.74
CA ASP A 220 -2.61 -12.19 11.79
C ASP A 220 -1.34 -12.96 11.40
N ASP A 221 -1.36 -14.27 11.53
CA ASP A 221 -0.25 -15.17 11.19
C ASP A 221 -0.02 -15.30 9.67
N VAL A 222 -1.04 -15.04 8.87
CA VAL A 222 -0.99 -15.15 7.40
C VAL A 222 -1.22 -13.83 6.68
N VAL A 223 -1.55 -12.75 7.37
CA VAL A 223 -1.76 -11.41 6.81
C VAL A 223 -0.65 -10.47 7.28
N ASP A 224 0.07 -9.87 6.33
CA ASP A 224 1.10 -8.87 6.62
C ASP A 224 0.57 -7.43 6.58
N TRP A 225 -0.35 -7.13 5.66
CA TRP A 225 -0.95 -5.81 5.45
C TRP A 225 -2.47 -5.88 5.32
N MET A 226 -3.13 -4.83 5.83
CA MET A 226 -4.55 -4.60 5.57
C MET A 226 -4.70 -3.75 4.31
N GLY A 227 -5.50 -4.18 3.35
CA GLY A 227 -5.77 -3.48 2.10
C GLY A 227 -7.20 -2.97 2.04
N LEU A 228 -7.38 -1.82 1.40
CA LEU A 228 -8.68 -1.21 1.11
C LEU A 228 -8.75 -0.84 -0.37
N ASP A 229 -9.78 -1.29 -1.06
CA ASP A 229 -10.13 -0.94 -2.43
C ASP A 229 -11.43 -0.11 -2.39
N SER A 230 -11.31 1.22 -2.47
CA SER A 230 -12.46 2.10 -2.26
C SER A 230 -12.35 3.39 -3.06
N TYR A 231 -13.51 3.92 -3.46
CA TYR A 231 -13.61 5.04 -4.39
C TYR A 231 -14.56 6.12 -3.87
N VAL A 232 -14.35 7.36 -4.32
CA VAL A 232 -15.27 8.48 -4.07
C VAL A 232 -15.68 9.13 -5.38
N SER A 233 -16.92 9.64 -5.40
CA SER A 233 -17.41 10.47 -6.51
C SER A 233 -17.08 11.94 -6.28
N SER A 234 -16.64 12.61 -7.34
CA SER A 234 -16.58 14.08 -7.40
C SER A 234 -17.91 14.71 -7.83
N GLU A 235 -18.86 13.87 -8.21
CA GLU A 235 -20.20 14.30 -8.62
C GLU A 235 -21.08 14.50 -7.38
N LYS A 236 -21.48 15.74 -7.11
CA LYS A 236 -22.31 16.07 -5.94
C LYS A 236 -23.65 15.32 -5.99
N ASN A 237 -24.05 14.79 -4.83
CA ASN A 237 -25.28 14.01 -4.64
C ASN A 237 -25.34 12.69 -5.42
N TYR A 238 -24.20 12.20 -5.93
CA TYR A 238 -24.10 10.88 -6.51
C TYR A 238 -23.60 9.86 -5.48
N TYR A 239 -23.72 8.57 -5.81
CA TYR A 239 -23.26 7.47 -4.97
C TYR A 239 -21.80 7.65 -4.54
N HIS A 240 -21.54 7.57 -3.24
CA HIS A 240 -20.23 7.79 -2.63
C HIS A 240 -19.59 9.17 -2.95
N ALA A 241 -20.40 10.22 -3.17
CA ALA A 241 -19.89 11.58 -3.24
C ALA A 241 -19.16 11.93 -1.93
N GLY A 242 -17.90 12.40 -2.04
CA GLY A 242 -17.10 12.68 -0.84
C GLY A 242 -15.67 13.08 -1.14
N LEU A 243 -14.87 13.12 -0.09
CA LEU A 243 -13.44 13.38 -0.10
C LEU A 243 -12.65 12.10 0.19
N PHE A 244 -11.32 12.15 0.16
CA PHE A 244 -10.47 10.97 0.41
C PHE A 244 -10.71 10.34 1.79
N GLY A 245 -10.99 11.12 2.82
CA GLY A 245 -11.34 10.61 4.15
C GLY A 245 -12.60 9.74 4.14
N ASP A 246 -13.60 10.09 3.32
CA ASP A 246 -14.87 9.38 3.29
C ASP A 246 -14.73 7.93 2.81
N LEU A 247 -13.75 7.62 1.94
CA LEU A 247 -13.50 6.23 1.54
C LEU A 247 -12.94 5.35 2.68
N LEU A 248 -12.26 5.97 3.67
CA LEU A 248 -11.68 5.31 4.83
C LEU A 248 -12.68 5.13 5.97
N ASP A 249 -13.60 6.09 6.11
CA ASP A 249 -14.49 6.25 7.26
C ASP A 249 -15.93 5.84 6.97
N ARG A 250 -16.25 5.50 5.71
CA ARG A 250 -17.58 5.05 5.28
C ARG A 250 -18.08 3.90 6.14
N LYS A 251 -19.30 4.03 6.67
CA LYS A 251 -19.85 3.06 7.62
C LYS A 251 -21.37 3.00 7.57
N ALA A 252 -21.92 1.82 7.88
CA ALA A 252 -23.34 1.67 8.18
C ALA A 252 -23.70 2.37 9.51
N PRO A 253 -24.98 2.70 9.74
CA PRO A 253 -25.45 3.17 11.05
C PRO A 253 -24.97 2.24 12.16
N LYS A 254 -24.41 2.78 13.23
CA LYS A 254 -23.79 2.04 14.35
C LYS A 254 -22.58 1.16 13.98
N GLY A 255 -22.11 1.22 12.71
CA GLY A 255 -20.90 0.54 12.27
C GLY A 255 -19.63 1.35 12.54
N MET A 256 -18.53 0.82 12.07
CA MET A 256 -17.20 1.42 12.11
C MET A 256 -16.67 1.52 10.68
N GLY A 257 -15.95 2.59 10.34
CA GLY A 257 -15.26 2.70 9.06
C GLY A 257 -14.07 1.73 8.98
N PHE A 258 -13.63 1.45 7.77
CA PHE A 258 -12.58 0.45 7.56
C PHE A 258 -11.27 0.79 8.29
N TYR A 259 -10.86 2.07 8.26
CA TYR A 259 -9.63 2.49 8.94
C TYR A 259 -9.71 2.22 10.44
N ASP A 260 -10.75 2.71 11.11
CA ASP A 260 -10.93 2.52 12.55
C ASP A 260 -11.09 1.04 12.92
N TRP A 261 -11.80 0.27 12.09
CA TRP A 261 -11.93 -1.17 12.26
C TRP A 261 -10.57 -1.88 12.20
N SER A 262 -9.74 -1.54 11.19
CA SER A 262 -8.42 -2.13 11.03
C SER A 262 -7.50 -1.80 12.20
N VAL A 263 -7.44 -0.52 12.60
CA VAL A 263 -6.60 -0.06 13.72
C VAL A 263 -7.02 -0.69 15.05
N LYS A 264 -8.33 -0.79 15.28
CA LYS A 264 -8.88 -1.36 16.53
C LYS A 264 -8.62 -2.86 16.63
N ASN A 265 -8.83 -3.61 15.56
CA ASN A 265 -8.79 -5.08 15.61
C ASN A 265 -7.40 -5.63 15.24
N HIS A 266 -6.60 -4.88 14.45
CA HIS A 266 -5.29 -5.28 13.94
C HIS A 266 -4.26 -4.15 14.09
N PRO A 267 -4.00 -3.66 15.31
CA PRO A 267 -3.23 -2.42 15.56
C PRO A 267 -1.77 -2.47 15.07
N GLY A 268 -1.22 -3.69 14.92
CA GLY A 268 0.16 -3.87 14.42
C GLY A 268 0.28 -3.98 12.91
N LYS A 269 -0.82 -3.92 12.15
CA LYS A 269 -0.79 -4.08 10.69
C LYS A 269 -0.69 -2.72 9.99
N PRO A 270 0.25 -2.55 9.05
CA PRO A 270 0.22 -1.41 8.15
C PRO A 270 -1.00 -1.49 7.22
N ILE A 271 -1.52 -0.32 6.84
CA ILE A 271 -2.68 -0.21 5.95
C ILE A 271 -2.21 0.28 4.59
N MET A 272 -2.68 -0.35 3.54
CA MET A 272 -2.56 0.05 2.15
C MET A 272 -3.94 0.43 1.62
N VAL A 273 -4.09 1.62 1.06
CA VAL A 273 -5.23 1.88 0.17
C VAL A 273 -4.81 1.29 -1.18
N ALA A 274 -5.13 -0.01 -1.37
CA ALA A 274 -4.58 -0.83 -2.45
C ALA A 274 -5.23 -0.50 -3.79
N GLU A 275 -6.47 0.01 -3.74
CA GLU A 275 -7.09 0.73 -4.84
C GLU A 275 -7.80 1.97 -4.30
N TRP A 276 -7.58 3.10 -4.93
CA TRP A 276 -8.42 4.27 -4.73
C TRP A 276 -8.56 5.07 -6.01
N GLY A 277 -9.63 5.79 -6.12
CA GLY A 277 -9.86 6.64 -7.26
C GLY A 277 -10.98 7.63 -7.03
N VAL A 278 -10.99 8.67 -7.85
CA VAL A 278 -12.04 9.68 -7.89
C VAL A 278 -12.77 9.53 -9.21
N TYR A 279 -14.07 9.29 -9.16
CA TYR A 279 -14.85 9.09 -10.35
C TYR A 279 -15.97 10.11 -10.53
N HIS A 280 -16.40 10.23 -11.75
CA HIS A 280 -17.69 10.82 -12.15
C HIS A 280 -18.31 9.95 -13.24
N ARG A 281 -19.61 10.08 -13.48
CA ARG A 281 -20.25 9.38 -14.59
C ARG A 281 -19.73 9.91 -15.92
N ARG A 282 -19.62 9.04 -16.90
CA ARG A 282 -19.24 9.41 -18.26
C ARG A 282 -20.27 10.39 -18.83
N GLY A 283 -19.78 11.43 -19.52
CA GLY A 283 -20.62 12.53 -20.01
C GLY A 283 -20.90 13.64 -19.00
N ILE A 284 -20.58 13.45 -17.70
CA ILE A 284 -20.72 14.46 -16.66
C ILE A 284 -19.32 14.74 -16.07
N VAL A 285 -18.53 15.54 -16.79
CA VAL A 285 -17.17 15.87 -16.32
C VAL A 285 -17.24 16.82 -15.12
N THR A 286 -16.72 16.36 -13.98
CA THR A 286 -16.60 17.15 -12.76
C THR A 286 -15.14 17.41 -12.41
N ASP A 287 -14.91 18.46 -11.61
CA ASP A 287 -13.60 18.78 -11.07
C ASP A 287 -13.28 17.88 -9.86
N LYS A 288 -12.23 17.09 -9.96
CA LYS A 288 -11.74 16.17 -8.91
C LYS A 288 -10.75 16.85 -7.94
N SER A 289 -10.51 18.15 -8.06
CA SER A 289 -9.47 18.85 -7.30
C SER A 289 -9.68 18.80 -5.79
N ALA A 290 -10.93 18.89 -5.32
CA ALA A 290 -11.24 18.84 -3.90
C ALA A 290 -10.82 17.48 -3.30
N GLN A 291 -11.12 16.38 -4.00
CA GLN A 291 -10.78 15.04 -3.59
C GLN A 291 -9.25 14.85 -3.54
N PHE A 292 -8.53 15.28 -4.58
CA PHE A 292 -7.06 15.15 -4.61
C PHE A 292 -6.39 16.02 -3.55
N ASN A 293 -6.90 17.24 -3.29
CA ASN A 293 -6.36 18.12 -2.27
C ASN A 293 -6.62 17.61 -0.83
N SER A 294 -7.63 16.75 -0.64
CA SER A 294 -7.93 16.17 0.69
C SER A 294 -7.02 15.01 1.09
N VAL A 295 -6.24 14.44 0.16
CA VAL A 295 -5.42 13.24 0.44
C VAL A 295 -4.38 13.49 1.53
N LEU A 296 -3.57 14.54 1.39
CA LEU A 296 -2.46 14.79 2.34
C LEU A 296 -2.95 15.07 3.77
N PRO A 297 -3.97 15.92 4.00
CA PRO A 297 -4.53 16.11 5.35
C PRO A 297 -5.06 14.82 5.97
N GLU A 298 -5.67 13.95 5.17
CA GLU A 298 -6.21 12.69 5.67
C GLU A 298 -5.14 11.64 5.95
N LEU A 299 -4.06 11.58 5.17
CA LEU A 299 -2.89 10.75 5.47
C LEU A 299 -2.18 11.21 6.75
N ALA A 300 -2.10 12.51 7.00
CA ALA A 300 -1.49 13.04 8.23
C ALA A 300 -2.23 12.60 9.51
N LYS A 301 -3.55 12.43 9.43
CA LYS A 301 -4.39 11.95 10.55
C LYS A 301 -4.30 10.43 10.75
N ARG A 302 -3.81 9.68 9.76
CA ARG A 302 -3.88 8.21 9.71
C ARG A 302 -2.51 7.58 9.49
N PRO A 303 -1.64 7.59 10.51
CA PRO A 303 -0.24 7.17 10.40
C PRO A 303 -0.03 5.70 10.07
N GLN A 304 -1.05 4.84 10.22
CA GLN A 304 -0.99 3.44 9.81
C GLN A 304 -1.11 3.25 8.30
N ILE A 305 -1.57 4.26 7.54
CA ILE A 305 -1.55 4.20 6.07
C ILE A 305 -0.11 4.37 5.61
N LYS A 306 0.43 3.32 5.00
CA LYS A 306 1.82 3.23 4.53
C LYS A 306 1.97 3.11 3.02
N ALA A 307 0.86 2.93 2.32
CA ALA A 307 0.80 2.87 0.86
C ALA A 307 -0.54 3.37 0.34
N ILE A 308 -0.51 4.06 -0.81
CA ILE A 308 -1.71 4.39 -1.59
C ILE A 308 -1.46 4.07 -3.07
N VAL A 309 -2.42 3.43 -3.73
CA VAL A 309 -2.32 2.96 -5.11
C VAL A 309 -3.54 3.45 -5.90
N TYR A 310 -3.31 4.32 -6.87
CA TYR A 310 -4.40 4.87 -7.68
C TYR A 310 -4.85 3.89 -8.75
N PHE A 311 -6.15 3.63 -8.88
CA PHE A 311 -6.72 2.89 -9.99
C PHE A 311 -7.17 3.87 -11.08
N ASP A 312 -6.47 3.87 -12.21
CA ASP A 312 -6.70 4.81 -13.30
C ASP A 312 -7.36 4.13 -14.50
N THR A 313 -8.54 4.60 -14.84
CA THR A 313 -9.25 4.17 -16.05
C THR A 313 -10.26 5.23 -16.51
N LYS A 314 -10.45 5.31 -17.82
CA LYS A 314 -11.53 6.15 -18.42
C LYS A 314 -12.89 5.45 -18.46
N ASN A 315 -12.89 4.13 -18.23
CA ASN A 315 -14.09 3.31 -18.22
C ASN A 315 -13.91 2.26 -17.11
N ASP A 316 -14.82 2.22 -16.15
CA ASP A 316 -14.87 1.13 -15.18
C ASP A 316 -15.42 -0.17 -15.80
N ALA A 317 -15.65 -1.20 -14.99
CA ALA A 317 -16.13 -2.50 -15.46
C ALA A 317 -17.49 -2.43 -16.18
N THR A 318 -18.34 -1.50 -15.79
CA THR A 318 -19.66 -1.27 -16.42
C THR A 318 -19.60 -0.26 -17.58
N GLY A 319 -18.48 0.45 -17.70
CA GLY A 319 -18.24 1.44 -18.76
C GLY A 319 -18.94 2.77 -18.53
N ASP A 320 -19.44 3.04 -17.33
CA ASP A 320 -20.23 4.23 -17.02
C ASP A 320 -19.49 5.29 -16.18
N ARG A 321 -18.29 4.99 -15.64
CA ARG A 321 -17.51 5.89 -14.80
C ARG A 321 -16.11 6.16 -15.37
N ASP A 322 -15.69 7.42 -15.26
CA ASP A 322 -14.33 7.86 -15.54
C ASP A 322 -13.59 8.10 -14.22
N ILE A 323 -12.56 7.27 -13.96
CA ILE A 323 -11.70 7.32 -12.77
C ILE A 323 -10.36 7.99 -13.11
N SER A 324 -10.11 8.36 -14.37
CA SER A 324 -8.82 8.87 -14.81
C SER A 324 -8.42 10.19 -14.11
N ILE A 325 -7.11 10.36 -13.89
CA ILE A 325 -6.57 11.58 -13.27
C ILE A 325 -6.66 12.81 -14.18
N ASN A 326 -6.85 12.60 -15.47
CA ASN A 326 -6.82 13.64 -16.50
C ASN A 326 -8.17 13.91 -17.16
N SER A 327 -9.28 13.62 -16.47
CA SER A 327 -10.63 13.91 -16.94
C SER A 327 -10.87 15.40 -17.19
N SER A 328 -10.09 16.29 -16.55
CA SER A 328 -10.01 17.72 -16.85
C SER A 328 -8.60 18.26 -16.56
N ALA A 329 -8.25 19.39 -17.18
CA ALA A 329 -6.97 20.05 -16.93
C ALA A 329 -6.79 20.45 -15.46
N LYS A 330 -7.87 20.89 -14.80
CA LYS A 330 -7.86 21.27 -13.39
C LYS A 330 -7.67 20.07 -12.47
N SER A 331 -8.34 18.95 -12.74
CA SER A 331 -8.15 17.69 -12.03
C SER A 331 -6.70 17.21 -12.13
N LEU A 332 -6.15 17.18 -13.35
CA LEU A 332 -4.76 16.78 -13.57
C LEU A 332 -3.76 17.69 -12.85
N SER A 333 -3.97 19.01 -12.88
CA SER A 333 -3.12 19.96 -12.17
C SER A 333 -3.10 19.70 -10.65
N SER A 334 -4.27 19.43 -10.04
CA SER A 334 -4.37 19.10 -8.62
C SER A 334 -3.70 17.75 -8.30
N PHE A 335 -3.90 16.74 -9.15
CA PHE A 335 -3.24 15.45 -8.98
C PHE A 335 -1.71 15.55 -9.06
N ARG A 336 -1.18 16.35 -9.98
CA ARG A 336 0.27 16.62 -10.09
C ARG A 336 0.83 17.27 -8.83
N ARG A 337 0.12 18.22 -8.21
CA ARG A 337 0.55 18.82 -6.93
C ARG A 337 0.57 17.78 -5.81
N LEU A 338 -0.44 16.91 -5.75
CA LEU A 338 -0.44 15.78 -4.81
C LEU A 338 0.76 14.88 -5.07
N ALA A 339 0.95 14.44 -6.30
CA ALA A 339 2.03 13.53 -6.69
C ALA A 339 3.43 14.10 -6.39
N ALA A 340 3.63 15.41 -6.52
CA ALA A 340 4.90 16.06 -6.24
C ALA A 340 5.28 16.13 -4.74
N ASN A 341 4.38 15.73 -3.83
CA ASN A 341 4.63 15.88 -2.40
C ASN A 341 5.75 14.95 -1.90
N PRO A 342 6.71 15.45 -1.08
CA PRO A 342 7.81 14.64 -0.53
C PRO A 342 7.37 13.49 0.37
N LEU A 343 6.13 13.49 0.88
CA LEU A 343 5.54 12.37 1.63
C LEU A 343 5.63 11.04 0.87
N PHE A 344 5.73 11.08 -0.45
CA PHE A 344 5.81 9.88 -1.28
C PHE A 344 7.25 9.51 -1.70
N ASN A 345 8.26 10.19 -1.16
CA ASN A 345 9.66 9.87 -1.42
C ASN A 345 10.09 8.66 -0.59
N VAL A 346 9.90 7.46 -1.13
CA VAL A 346 10.38 6.20 -0.56
C VAL A 346 11.31 5.53 -1.57
N GLN A 347 12.48 5.10 -1.10
CA GLN A 347 13.43 4.35 -1.93
C GLN A 347 13.11 2.86 -1.86
N VAL A 348 12.94 2.26 -3.02
CA VAL A 348 12.83 0.80 -3.19
C VAL A 348 14.25 0.24 -3.23
N ARG A 349 14.54 -0.75 -2.38
CA ARG A 349 15.81 -1.46 -2.31
C ARG A 349 15.65 -2.91 -2.73
#